data_b1d66d418eb420b4cf930ad87c588063
#
_entry.id   b1d66d418eb420b4cf930ad87c588063
#
_cell.length_a   1.000
_cell.length_b   1.000
_cell.length_c   1.000
_cell.angle_alpha   90.00
_cell.angle_beta   90.00
_cell.angle_gamma   90.00
#
_symmetry.space_group_name_H-M   'P 1'
#
loop_
_entity.id
_entity.type
_entity.pdbx_description
1 polymer ?
#
loop_
_entity_poly.entity_id
_entity_poly.type
_entity_poly.pdbx_seq_one_letter_code
_entity_poly.pdbx_strand_id
1 'polypeptide(L)'
;MNPSCEENEPNLFHGEASLQAFFDISAELLCIRDSNGYFRELNSVWEKTLGWTLDELRSRPWLEFVHPDDVAFTFDMENQCHTLQDNKTPICLKNRFRCRDGSYRWLSWRLGAYQNSISHGIAHDVTESNWRGSQAYRKGVQETVKLRDQAIAASSVGIVIADARLPDMPLIYVNPAFEEITGYSDAEVLGYNCRFLQGKDTSQPAVDQLRAAIKAGENCTVTLLNYRKDGTPFWNELTISPIYDDHNNLTHFVGIQSDISDRIKAEQALRLEQEKSERLLLNILPKPIVDQLKQFEGSLAQQFTEATILFADIVGFTQLSAQMSPLELLNLLNNIFSVFDKLAEKHGIEKIKTIGDAYMAVAGLPVANDHHAEAIANMALDMQQAIQQFKTPQGEPFQIRIGINTGLVVAGVIGIKKFSYDLWGDAVNVASRMESSGLPGKIQVTAATKERLQDKYVFEKRGAIVVKGKGEMINYWLVGKQEL
;
A
#
# COMPACT_ATOMS: atom_id res chain seq x y z
N MET A 1 23.10 -28.84 2.29
CA MET A 1 22.93 -28.08 1.02
C MET A 1 21.83 -27.09 1.26
N ASN A 2 22.18 -25.85 1.46
CA ASN A 2 21.25 -24.74 1.72
C ASN A 2 20.84 -24.10 0.39
N PRO A 3 19.59 -23.76 0.16
CA PRO A 3 19.23 -22.73 -0.81
C PRO A 3 19.05 -21.40 -0.09
N SER A 4 19.75 -20.43 -0.62
CA SER A 4 19.83 -19.03 -0.31
C SER A 4 18.45 -18.34 -0.28
N CYS A 5 18.25 -17.53 0.75
CA CYS A 5 17.22 -16.49 0.81
C CYS A 5 17.53 -15.41 -0.22
N GLU A 6 16.65 -15.21 -1.19
CA GLU A 6 16.58 -13.98 -1.97
C GLU A 6 15.79 -12.95 -1.17
N GLU A 7 16.47 -11.88 -0.80
CA GLU A 7 15.88 -10.69 -0.21
C GLU A 7 15.04 -9.96 -1.27
N ASN A 8 13.75 -9.79 -1.00
CA ASN A 8 12.88 -8.94 -1.77
C ASN A 8 13.23 -7.47 -1.55
N GLU A 9 13.76 -6.81 -2.57
CA GLU A 9 13.87 -5.35 -2.63
C GLU A 9 12.47 -4.71 -2.70
N PRO A 10 12.23 -3.59 -2.01
CA PRO A 10 10.96 -2.90 -2.06
C PRO A 10 10.76 -2.18 -3.40
N ASN A 11 9.58 -2.32 -3.94
CA ASN A 11 9.06 -1.81 -5.21
C ASN A 11 9.24 -0.28 -5.37
N LEU A 12 10.26 0.15 -6.10
CA LEU A 12 10.62 1.55 -6.43
C LEU A 12 9.95 2.07 -7.73
N PHE A 13 8.95 1.40 -8.24
CA PHE A 13 8.45 1.57 -9.62
C PHE A 13 7.63 2.84 -9.93
N HIS A 14 7.34 3.73 -8.98
CA HIS A 14 6.58 4.96 -9.26
C HIS A 14 7.45 6.21 -9.47
N GLY A 15 8.72 6.18 -9.07
CA GLY A 15 9.68 7.27 -9.29
C GLY A 15 10.38 7.20 -10.65
N GLU A 16 10.67 6.02 -11.16
CA GLU A 16 11.45 5.81 -12.39
C GLU A 16 10.69 6.23 -13.64
N ALA A 17 9.42 5.90 -13.78
CA ALA A 17 8.63 6.27 -14.95
C ALA A 17 8.46 7.80 -15.11
N SER A 18 8.40 8.53 -14.00
CA SER A 18 8.31 10.01 -13.99
C SER A 18 9.66 10.66 -14.33
N LEU A 19 10.76 10.09 -13.82
CA LEU A 19 12.12 10.53 -14.14
C LEU A 19 12.49 10.23 -15.60
N GLN A 20 12.12 9.08 -16.13
CA GLN A 20 12.33 8.70 -17.52
C GLN A 20 11.57 9.64 -18.46
N ALA A 21 10.31 9.94 -18.16
CA ALA A 21 9.52 10.90 -18.93
C ALA A 21 10.17 12.29 -18.95
N PHE A 22 10.69 12.78 -17.82
CA PHE A 22 11.42 14.04 -17.75
C PHE A 22 12.71 14.00 -18.57
N PHE A 23 13.44 12.89 -18.52
CA PHE A 23 14.66 12.68 -19.29
C PHE A 23 14.40 12.74 -20.80
N ASP A 24 13.29 12.16 -21.26
CA ASP A 24 12.93 12.05 -22.67
C ASP A 24 12.35 13.36 -23.27
N ILE A 25 11.66 14.18 -22.45
CA ILE A 25 11.05 15.45 -22.91
C ILE A 25 11.98 16.65 -22.79
N SER A 26 13.12 16.53 -22.08
CA SER A 26 14.08 17.62 -21.92
C SER A 26 14.64 18.07 -23.26
N ALA A 27 14.70 19.38 -23.47
CA ALA A 27 15.38 19.99 -24.60
C ALA A 27 16.91 20.05 -24.43
N GLU A 28 17.40 19.67 -23.27
CA GLU A 28 18.82 19.67 -22.92
C GLU A 28 19.46 18.31 -23.23
N LEU A 29 20.76 18.29 -23.46
CA LEU A 29 21.55 17.07 -23.61
C LEU A 29 21.73 16.42 -22.23
N LEU A 30 20.85 15.49 -21.89
CA LEU A 30 20.91 14.76 -20.61
C LEU A 30 21.68 13.47 -20.77
N CYS A 31 22.55 13.14 -19.81
CA CYS A 31 23.29 11.90 -19.78
C CYS A 31 23.47 11.32 -18.39
N ILE A 32 23.55 10.00 -18.34
CA ILE A 32 24.05 9.24 -17.18
C ILE A 32 25.33 8.55 -17.63
N ARG A 33 26.41 8.69 -16.84
CA ARG A 33 27.73 8.16 -17.13
C ARG A 33 28.19 7.23 -16.03
N ASP A 34 28.99 6.22 -16.40
CA ASP A 34 29.64 5.36 -15.43
C ASP A 34 31.07 5.84 -15.08
N SER A 35 31.62 5.27 -14.01
CA SER A 35 32.98 5.59 -13.54
C SER A 35 34.09 5.16 -14.48
N ASN A 36 33.79 4.40 -15.55
CA ASN A 36 34.73 4.01 -16.59
C ASN A 36 34.73 5.00 -17.80
N GLY A 37 33.93 6.06 -17.72
CA GLY A 37 33.83 7.09 -18.75
C GLY A 37 32.92 6.74 -19.91
N TYR A 38 31.95 5.83 -19.75
CA TYR A 38 30.96 5.51 -20.77
C TYR A 38 29.62 6.13 -20.46
N PHE A 39 28.88 6.51 -21.48
CA PHE A 39 27.50 6.87 -21.37
C PHE A 39 26.66 5.61 -21.13
N ARG A 40 25.87 5.60 -20.07
CA ARG A 40 24.88 4.57 -19.77
C ARG A 40 23.52 4.91 -20.38
N GLU A 41 23.10 6.14 -20.17
CA GLU A 41 21.85 6.66 -20.72
C GLU A 41 22.05 8.02 -21.33
N LEU A 42 21.34 8.27 -22.41
CA LEU A 42 21.34 9.51 -23.20
C LEU A 42 19.90 9.76 -23.66
N ASN A 43 19.44 11.00 -23.58
CA ASN A 43 18.16 11.35 -24.20
C ASN A 43 18.32 11.57 -25.73
N SER A 44 17.20 11.63 -26.46
CA SER A 44 17.19 11.73 -27.92
C SER A 44 17.80 13.02 -28.48
N VAL A 45 18.00 14.03 -27.63
CA VAL A 45 18.60 15.31 -28.03
C VAL A 45 20.04 15.15 -28.50
N TRP A 46 20.76 14.16 -27.98
CA TRP A 46 22.14 13.86 -28.39
C TRP A 46 22.26 13.52 -29.88
N GLU A 47 21.35 12.67 -30.38
CA GLU A 47 21.34 12.32 -31.81
C GLU A 47 21.07 13.54 -32.70
N LYS A 48 20.12 14.37 -32.30
CA LYS A 48 19.73 15.58 -33.02
C LYS A 48 20.84 16.61 -33.01
N THR A 49 21.58 16.71 -31.91
CA THR A 49 22.63 17.74 -31.73
C THR A 49 23.94 17.34 -32.39
N LEU A 50 24.35 16.08 -32.24
CA LEU A 50 25.68 15.65 -32.65
C LEU A 50 25.67 14.76 -33.91
N GLY A 51 24.51 14.23 -34.30
CA GLY A 51 24.34 13.35 -35.47
C GLY A 51 24.81 11.91 -35.25
N TRP A 52 25.38 11.56 -34.10
CA TRP A 52 25.72 10.20 -33.70
C TRP A 52 24.47 9.48 -33.22
N THR A 53 24.33 8.16 -33.48
CA THR A 53 23.30 7.36 -32.81
C THR A 53 23.61 7.18 -31.33
N LEU A 54 22.59 6.98 -30.49
CA LEU A 54 22.82 6.77 -29.06
C LEU A 54 23.72 5.55 -28.79
N ASP A 55 23.61 4.51 -29.61
CA ASP A 55 24.44 3.30 -29.50
C ASP A 55 25.89 3.57 -29.87
N GLU A 56 26.14 4.39 -30.88
CA GLU A 56 27.50 4.83 -31.22
C GLU A 56 28.14 5.62 -30.08
N LEU A 57 27.37 6.52 -29.42
CA LEU A 57 27.83 7.30 -28.27
C LEU A 57 28.11 6.44 -27.04
N ARG A 58 27.31 5.40 -26.81
CA ARG A 58 27.48 4.45 -25.67
C ARG A 58 28.64 3.48 -25.89
N SER A 59 28.99 3.19 -27.14
CA SER A 59 29.98 2.18 -27.45
C SER A 59 31.45 2.60 -27.19
N ARG A 60 31.68 3.86 -26.87
CA ARG A 60 33.03 4.45 -26.69
C ARG A 60 33.06 5.35 -25.46
N PRO A 61 34.25 5.52 -24.83
CA PRO A 61 34.42 6.53 -23.78
C PRO A 61 34.08 7.93 -24.29
N TRP A 62 33.35 8.70 -23.51
CA TRP A 62 32.90 10.03 -23.95
C TRP A 62 34.03 11.01 -24.26
N LEU A 63 35.22 10.82 -23.66
CA LEU A 63 36.42 11.60 -23.95
C LEU A 63 36.92 11.44 -25.40
N GLU A 64 36.60 10.34 -26.10
CA GLU A 64 36.95 10.15 -27.51
C GLU A 64 36.19 11.09 -28.45
N PHE A 65 35.09 11.65 -27.99
CA PHE A 65 34.34 12.66 -28.75
C PHE A 65 34.79 14.08 -28.46
N VAL A 66 35.66 14.30 -27.45
CA VAL A 66 36.22 15.62 -27.12
C VAL A 66 37.31 16.00 -28.08
N HIS A 67 37.40 17.29 -28.43
CA HIS A 67 38.50 17.82 -29.28
C HIS A 67 39.86 17.54 -28.60
N PRO A 68 40.90 17.14 -29.37
CA PRO A 68 42.20 16.80 -28.79
C PRO A 68 42.79 17.84 -27.82
N ASP A 69 42.68 19.14 -28.16
CA ASP A 69 43.19 20.22 -27.29
C ASP A 69 42.40 20.35 -25.95
N ASP A 70 41.17 19.86 -25.89
CA ASP A 70 40.29 20.01 -24.72
C ASP A 70 40.32 18.76 -23.85
N VAL A 71 40.92 17.64 -24.30
CA VAL A 71 40.92 16.35 -23.61
C VAL A 71 41.55 16.44 -22.21
N ALA A 72 42.74 17.03 -22.12
CA ALA A 72 43.47 17.13 -20.85
C ALA A 72 42.66 17.90 -19.80
N PHE A 73 42.10 19.06 -20.16
CA PHE A 73 41.27 19.87 -19.28
C PHE A 73 39.98 19.13 -18.90
N THR A 74 39.36 18.47 -19.86
CA THR A 74 38.11 17.71 -19.61
C THR A 74 38.36 16.54 -18.68
N PHE A 75 39.47 15.84 -18.83
CA PHE A 75 39.88 14.73 -17.94
C PHE A 75 40.13 15.20 -16.50
N ASP A 76 40.78 16.36 -16.32
CA ASP A 76 41.01 16.94 -14.99
C ASP A 76 39.67 17.29 -14.30
N MET A 77 38.72 17.83 -15.05
CA MET A 77 37.37 18.11 -14.53
C MET A 77 36.61 16.83 -14.20
N GLU A 78 36.74 15.80 -15.01
CA GLU A 78 36.17 14.48 -14.74
C GLU A 78 36.69 13.86 -13.43
N ASN A 79 37.99 13.95 -13.20
CA ASN A 79 38.64 13.48 -11.98
C ASN A 79 38.11 14.23 -10.75
N GLN A 80 37.75 15.49 -10.86
CA GLN A 80 37.10 16.24 -9.78
C GLN A 80 35.71 15.67 -9.46
N CYS A 81 34.94 15.18 -10.44
CA CYS A 81 33.66 14.53 -10.18
C CYS A 81 33.81 13.27 -9.33
N HIS A 82 34.95 12.55 -9.42
CA HIS A 82 35.24 11.39 -8.57
C HIS A 82 35.61 11.75 -7.14
N THR A 83 36.07 12.97 -6.89
CA THR A 83 36.48 13.44 -5.54
C THR A 83 35.41 14.17 -4.79
N LEU A 84 34.33 14.59 -5.46
CA LEU A 84 33.19 15.24 -4.83
C LEU A 84 32.42 14.27 -3.95
N GLN A 85 32.11 14.69 -2.72
CA GLN A 85 31.35 13.90 -1.76
C GLN A 85 29.84 14.11 -1.84
N ASP A 86 29.38 15.18 -2.49
CA ASP A 86 27.96 15.47 -2.65
C ASP A 86 27.64 16.12 -4.01
N ASN A 87 26.35 16.14 -4.38
CA ASN A 87 25.85 16.76 -5.62
C ASN A 87 25.45 18.23 -5.46
N LYS A 88 25.82 18.89 -4.35
CA LYS A 88 25.38 20.27 -4.07
C LYS A 88 26.02 21.28 -5.00
N THR A 89 27.24 21.00 -5.50
CA THR A 89 27.95 21.91 -6.39
C THR A 89 28.35 21.15 -7.66
N PRO A 90 27.61 21.29 -8.78
CA PRO A 90 27.97 20.64 -10.03
C PRO A 90 29.27 21.21 -10.59
N ILE A 91 30.10 20.36 -11.18
CA ILE A 91 31.25 20.77 -11.93
C ILE A 91 30.80 21.34 -13.29
N CYS A 92 31.20 22.59 -13.58
CA CYS A 92 30.87 23.24 -14.81
C CYS A 92 32.11 23.28 -15.71
N LEU A 93 32.00 22.84 -16.95
CA LEU A 93 33.05 22.95 -17.94
C LEU A 93 32.47 23.24 -19.31
N LYS A 94 33.34 23.69 -20.22
CA LYS A 94 33.04 23.83 -21.64
C LYS A 94 34.12 23.14 -22.45
N ASN A 95 33.71 22.35 -23.42
CA ASN A 95 34.63 21.70 -24.36
C ASN A 95 34.02 21.61 -25.75
N ARG A 96 34.88 21.34 -26.72
CA ARG A 96 34.47 21.03 -28.11
C ARG A 96 34.18 19.54 -28.23
N PHE A 97 32.97 19.21 -28.65
CA PHE A 97 32.51 17.86 -28.83
C PHE A 97 32.30 17.54 -30.30
N ARG A 98 32.84 16.42 -30.77
CA ARG A 98 32.86 16.04 -32.19
C ARG A 98 31.51 15.52 -32.66
N CYS A 99 30.99 16.13 -33.73
CA CYS A 99 29.83 15.65 -34.46
C CYS A 99 30.20 14.52 -35.42
N ARG A 100 29.21 13.79 -35.92
CA ARG A 100 29.39 12.69 -36.87
C ARG A 100 29.94 13.13 -38.21
N ASP A 101 29.64 14.36 -38.64
CA ASP A 101 30.16 14.98 -39.87
C ASP A 101 31.62 15.48 -39.75
N GLY A 102 32.23 15.28 -38.58
CA GLY A 102 33.59 15.72 -38.27
C GLY A 102 33.69 17.16 -37.77
N SER A 103 32.62 17.94 -37.77
CA SER A 103 32.57 19.26 -37.15
C SER A 103 32.60 19.16 -35.62
N TYR A 104 32.77 20.30 -34.95
CA TYR A 104 32.79 20.38 -33.51
C TYR A 104 31.73 21.34 -33.01
N ARG A 105 31.04 20.96 -31.93
CA ARG A 105 30.14 21.82 -31.18
C ARG A 105 30.72 22.15 -29.81
N TRP A 106 30.54 23.37 -29.36
CA TRP A 106 30.85 23.74 -27.98
C TRP A 106 29.73 23.31 -27.06
N LEU A 107 30.03 22.40 -26.16
CA LEU A 107 29.11 21.99 -25.13
C LEU A 107 29.48 22.62 -23.78
N SER A 108 28.51 23.23 -23.11
CA SER A 108 28.62 23.70 -21.75
C SER A 108 27.98 22.67 -20.83
N TRP A 109 28.79 22.10 -19.96
CA TRP A 109 28.40 20.99 -19.09
C TRP A 109 28.15 21.43 -17.65
N ARG A 110 27.22 20.70 -17.01
CA ARG A 110 27.04 20.63 -15.57
C ARG A 110 27.08 19.16 -15.20
N LEU A 111 28.10 18.75 -14.46
CA LEU A 111 28.35 17.37 -14.10
C LEU A 111 28.19 17.19 -12.58
N GLY A 112 27.42 16.18 -12.18
CA GLY A 112 27.28 15.79 -10.79
C GLY A 112 28.41 14.90 -10.28
N ALA A 113 28.54 14.75 -8.97
CA ALA A 113 29.43 13.79 -8.35
C ALA A 113 29.09 12.35 -8.72
N TYR A 114 30.07 11.46 -8.65
CA TYR A 114 29.84 10.01 -8.79
C TYR A 114 29.21 9.46 -7.50
N GLN A 115 28.05 8.84 -7.63
CA GLN A 115 27.36 8.10 -6.57
C GLN A 115 27.09 6.68 -7.08
N ASN A 116 27.46 5.66 -6.33
CA ASN A 116 27.34 4.26 -6.75
C ASN A 116 27.88 3.98 -8.16
N SER A 117 29.04 4.57 -8.49
CA SER A 117 29.69 4.48 -9.80
C SER A 117 28.91 5.13 -10.97
N ILE A 118 27.92 5.98 -10.70
CA ILE A 118 27.10 6.69 -11.69
C ILE A 118 27.18 8.20 -11.45
N SER A 119 27.31 8.98 -12.52
CA SER A 119 27.21 10.44 -12.50
C SER A 119 26.19 10.93 -13.52
N HIS A 120 25.45 11.99 -13.17
CA HIS A 120 24.49 12.65 -14.05
C HIS A 120 25.10 13.90 -14.66
N GLY A 121 24.83 14.13 -15.93
CA GLY A 121 25.32 15.28 -16.66
C GLY A 121 24.23 15.95 -17.48
N ILE A 122 24.30 17.27 -17.52
CA ILE A 122 23.53 18.12 -18.43
C ILE A 122 24.49 18.90 -19.29
N ALA A 123 24.30 18.89 -20.61
CA ALA A 123 25.06 19.70 -21.51
C ALA A 123 24.17 20.61 -22.37
N HIS A 124 24.69 21.79 -22.66
CA HIS A 124 24.06 22.74 -23.56
C HIS A 124 24.97 22.96 -24.77
N ASP A 125 24.44 22.94 -25.97
CA ASP A 125 25.18 23.39 -27.15
C ASP A 125 25.31 24.93 -27.11
N VAL A 126 26.54 25.38 -26.92
CA VAL A 126 26.89 26.80 -26.88
C VAL A 126 27.74 27.23 -28.09
N THR A 127 27.71 26.46 -29.19
CA THR A 127 28.49 26.68 -30.37
C THR A 127 28.28 28.09 -30.95
N GLU A 128 27.02 28.53 -30.99
CA GLU A 128 26.68 29.87 -31.50
C GLU A 128 26.99 31.00 -30.52
N SER A 129 27.12 30.71 -29.22
CA SER A 129 27.37 31.73 -28.18
C SER A 129 28.84 32.16 -28.09
N ASN A 130 29.77 31.47 -28.73
CA ASN A 130 31.20 31.81 -28.72
C ASN A 130 31.56 32.97 -29.67
N TRP A 131 30.59 33.48 -30.41
CA TRP A 131 30.80 34.64 -31.29
C TRP A 131 30.64 35.96 -30.50
N ARG A 132 31.71 36.43 -29.86
CA ARG A 132 31.77 37.77 -29.31
C ARG A 132 31.73 38.81 -30.42
N GLY A 133 30.62 39.48 -30.63
CA GLY A 133 30.63 40.75 -31.38
C GLY A 133 29.57 40.97 -32.45
N SER A 134 28.58 40.14 -32.67
CA SER A 134 27.58 40.39 -33.71
C SER A 134 26.15 40.56 -33.18
N GLN A 135 25.31 41.27 -33.93
CA GLN A 135 23.87 41.40 -33.65
C GLN A 135 23.14 40.03 -33.55
N ALA A 136 23.67 39.00 -34.21
CA ALA A 136 23.18 37.62 -34.11
C ALA A 136 23.31 37.05 -32.71
N TYR A 137 24.38 37.38 -31.95
CA TYR A 137 24.54 36.96 -30.55
C TYR A 137 23.44 37.53 -29.66
N ARG A 138 23.12 38.84 -29.81
CA ARG A 138 22.04 39.45 -29.01
C ARG A 138 20.66 38.82 -29.34
N LYS A 139 20.41 38.50 -30.61
CA LYS A 139 19.16 37.86 -31.03
C LYS A 139 19.09 36.43 -30.52
N GLY A 140 20.16 35.64 -30.57
CA GLY A 140 20.22 34.27 -30.04
C GLY A 140 20.05 34.23 -28.49
N VAL A 141 20.66 35.19 -27.77
CA VAL A 141 20.46 35.33 -26.32
C VAL A 141 18.98 35.66 -25.99
N GLN A 142 18.37 36.58 -26.75
CA GLN A 142 16.94 36.91 -26.56
C GLN A 142 16.02 35.73 -26.90
N GLU A 143 16.33 34.97 -27.95
CA GLU A 143 15.55 33.77 -28.30
C GLU A 143 15.71 32.66 -27.25
N THR A 144 16.91 32.48 -26.69
CA THR A 144 17.13 31.50 -25.59
C THR A 144 16.44 31.91 -24.30
N VAL A 145 16.46 33.19 -23.95
CA VAL A 145 15.72 33.71 -22.79
C VAL A 145 14.23 33.51 -22.99
N LYS A 146 13.72 33.88 -24.16
CA LYS A 146 12.32 33.68 -24.54
C LYS A 146 11.89 32.22 -24.50
N LEU A 147 12.75 31.32 -24.99
CA LEU A 147 12.48 29.87 -24.93
C LEU A 147 12.46 29.36 -23.51
N ARG A 148 13.35 29.83 -22.63
CA ARG A 148 13.29 29.50 -21.19
C ARG A 148 12.01 29.98 -20.54
N ASP A 149 11.62 31.24 -20.80
CA ASP A 149 10.38 31.82 -20.30
C ASP A 149 9.17 31.03 -20.80
N GLN A 150 9.18 30.65 -22.07
CA GLN A 150 8.12 29.81 -22.66
C GLN A 150 8.10 28.40 -22.05
N ALA A 151 9.25 27.79 -21.77
CA ALA A 151 9.33 26.47 -21.13
C ALA A 151 8.79 26.49 -19.68
N ILE A 152 9.11 27.56 -18.93
CA ILE A 152 8.58 27.76 -17.58
C ILE A 152 7.07 28.04 -17.63
N ALA A 153 6.62 28.83 -18.60
CA ALA A 153 5.20 29.13 -18.81
C ALA A 153 4.39 27.90 -19.25
N ALA A 154 5.00 27.00 -20.02
CA ALA A 154 4.36 25.76 -20.48
C ALA A 154 4.36 24.62 -19.43
N SER A 155 4.99 24.83 -18.28
CA SER A 155 5.00 23.84 -17.19
C SER A 155 3.59 23.65 -16.61
N SER A 156 3.22 22.41 -16.34
CA SER A 156 1.96 22.05 -15.65
C SER A 156 2.02 22.22 -14.13
N VAL A 157 3.18 22.53 -13.56
CA VAL A 157 3.36 22.81 -12.14
C VAL A 157 3.51 24.31 -11.89
N GLY A 158 2.97 24.79 -10.79
CA GLY A 158 3.13 26.19 -10.37
C GLY A 158 4.59 26.47 -10.03
N ILE A 159 5.21 27.45 -10.71
CA ILE A 159 6.58 27.87 -10.44
C ILE A 159 6.54 29.31 -9.94
N VAL A 160 7.15 29.54 -8.79
CA VAL A 160 7.26 30.87 -8.18
C VAL A 160 8.72 31.16 -7.87
N ILE A 161 9.10 32.44 -7.92
CA ILE A 161 10.40 32.92 -7.47
C ILE A 161 10.18 33.99 -6.41
N ALA A 162 10.83 33.85 -5.25
CA ALA A 162 10.80 34.81 -4.17
C ALA A 162 12.20 35.44 -3.99
N ASP A 163 12.27 36.76 -3.73
CA ASP A 163 13.53 37.47 -3.45
C ASP A 163 13.87 37.37 -1.96
N ALA A 164 14.92 36.58 -1.67
CA ALA A 164 15.37 36.36 -0.29
C ALA A 164 16.12 37.56 0.30
N ARG A 165 16.48 38.54 -0.49
CA ARG A 165 17.19 39.77 -0.04
C ARG A 165 16.22 40.83 0.51
N LEU A 166 14.95 40.71 0.15
CA LEU A 166 13.91 41.67 0.58
C LEU A 166 13.21 41.21 1.85
N PRO A 167 12.74 42.11 2.68
CA PRO A 167 11.93 41.79 3.82
C PRO A 167 10.70 40.98 3.41
N ASP A 168 10.38 39.95 4.20
CA ASP A 168 9.24 39.07 3.99
C ASP A 168 9.31 38.15 2.73
N MET A 169 10.41 38.16 1.97
CA MET A 169 10.65 37.35 0.80
C MET A 169 9.45 37.37 -0.19
N PRO A 170 9.17 38.51 -0.81
CA PRO A 170 8.06 38.67 -1.74
C PRO A 170 8.26 37.87 -2.99
N LEU A 171 7.17 37.41 -3.60
CA LEU A 171 7.17 36.82 -4.94
C LEU A 171 7.54 37.88 -5.98
N ILE A 172 8.47 37.56 -6.85
CA ILE A 172 8.90 38.38 -7.99
C ILE A 172 8.53 37.76 -9.34
N TYR A 173 8.14 36.50 -9.34
CA TYR A 173 7.71 35.79 -10.52
C TYR A 173 6.73 34.66 -10.14
N VAL A 174 5.70 34.46 -10.94
CA VAL A 174 4.84 33.28 -10.98
C VAL A 174 4.58 32.88 -12.43
N ASN A 175 4.42 31.57 -12.70
CA ASN A 175 4.07 31.11 -14.03
C ASN A 175 2.55 30.92 -14.18
N PRO A 176 2.01 30.76 -15.41
CA PRO A 176 0.57 30.57 -15.66
C PRO A 176 -0.04 29.40 -14.89
N ALA A 177 0.71 28.28 -14.73
CA ALA A 177 0.21 27.14 -13.97
C ALA A 177 -0.02 27.48 -12.48
N PHE A 178 0.77 28.36 -11.88
CA PHE A 178 0.48 28.86 -10.54
C PHE A 178 -0.88 29.57 -10.47
N GLU A 179 -1.18 30.42 -11.48
CA GLU A 179 -2.47 31.11 -11.55
C GLU A 179 -3.63 30.13 -11.71
N GLU A 180 -3.48 29.13 -12.58
CA GLU A 180 -4.48 28.06 -12.77
C GLU A 180 -4.71 27.24 -11.50
N ILE A 181 -3.63 26.86 -10.81
CA ILE A 181 -3.71 26.05 -9.57
C ILE A 181 -4.35 26.86 -8.45
N THR A 182 -3.97 28.13 -8.27
CA THR A 182 -4.34 28.90 -7.09
C THR A 182 -5.54 29.82 -7.30
N GLY A 183 -5.84 30.17 -8.54
CA GLY A 183 -6.87 31.16 -8.91
C GLY A 183 -6.49 32.60 -8.68
N TYR A 184 -5.25 32.88 -8.26
CA TYR A 184 -4.71 34.23 -8.11
C TYR A 184 -3.92 34.59 -9.36
N SER A 185 -4.10 35.82 -9.87
CA SER A 185 -3.29 36.35 -10.97
C SER A 185 -1.91 36.84 -10.47
N ASP A 186 -0.95 36.96 -11.38
CA ASP A 186 0.38 37.52 -11.12
C ASP A 186 0.31 38.90 -10.50
N ALA A 187 -0.55 39.78 -11.04
CA ALA A 187 -0.75 41.14 -10.54
C ALA A 187 -1.24 41.21 -9.08
N GLU A 188 -1.90 40.19 -8.59
CA GLU A 188 -2.41 40.12 -7.21
C GLU A 188 -1.38 39.60 -6.21
N VAL A 189 -0.41 38.81 -6.66
CA VAL A 189 0.51 38.08 -5.76
C VAL A 189 1.94 38.59 -5.80
N LEU A 190 2.35 39.27 -6.85
CA LEU A 190 3.68 39.87 -6.90
C LEU A 190 3.86 40.93 -5.82
N GLY A 191 4.99 40.89 -5.13
CA GLY A 191 5.27 41.74 -3.99
C GLY A 191 4.78 41.20 -2.64
N TYR A 192 4.03 40.07 -2.62
CA TYR A 192 3.57 39.44 -1.39
C TYR A 192 4.28 38.11 -1.14
N ASN A 193 4.32 37.67 0.11
CA ASN A 193 4.86 36.34 0.45
C ASN A 193 3.80 35.26 0.21
N CYS A 194 4.21 34.12 -0.36
CA CYS A 194 3.33 33.01 -0.76
C CYS A 194 2.52 32.37 0.41
N ARG A 195 2.75 32.79 1.67
CA ARG A 195 2.00 32.29 2.83
C ARG A 195 0.50 32.65 2.80
N PHE A 196 0.06 33.53 1.90
CA PHE A 196 -1.38 33.82 1.71
C PHE A 196 -2.19 32.60 1.29
N LEU A 197 -1.54 31.57 0.74
CA LEU A 197 -2.18 30.28 0.43
C LEU A 197 -2.47 29.43 1.68
N GLN A 198 -1.89 29.78 2.84
CA GLN A 198 -2.13 29.05 4.09
C GLN A 198 -3.47 29.42 4.71
N GLY A 199 -4.07 28.48 5.43
CA GLY A 199 -5.36 28.67 6.08
C GLY A 199 -5.47 27.88 7.38
N LYS A 200 -6.69 27.79 7.90
CA LYS A 200 -6.97 27.22 9.24
C LYS A 200 -6.51 25.76 9.41
N ASP A 201 -6.57 24.96 8.36
CA ASP A 201 -6.26 23.53 8.40
C ASP A 201 -4.86 23.23 7.84
N THR A 202 -4.05 24.26 7.55
CA THR A 202 -2.67 24.08 7.10
C THR A 202 -1.81 23.50 8.22
N SER A 203 -1.10 22.41 7.94
CA SER A 203 -0.26 21.69 8.90
C SER A 203 0.87 22.57 9.44
N GLN A 204 0.84 22.93 10.72
CA GLN A 204 1.89 23.73 11.36
C GLN A 204 3.26 23.01 11.37
N PRO A 205 3.39 21.72 11.64
CA PRO A 205 4.66 21.01 11.54
C PRO A 205 5.31 21.14 10.14
N ALA A 206 4.52 21.04 9.07
CA ALA A 206 5.04 21.21 7.70
C ALA A 206 5.45 22.66 7.42
N VAL A 207 4.72 23.64 7.93
CA VAL A 207 5.09 25.06 7.86
C VAL A 207 6.38 25.34 8.64
N ASP A 208 6.56 24.74 9.81
CA ASP A 208 7.76 24.91 10.63
C ASP A 208 8.99 24.26 9.97
N GLN A 209 8.82 23.09 9.33
CA GLN A 209 9.84 22.47 8.51
C GLN A 209 10.26 23.37 7.34
N LEU A 210 9.30 23.97 6.65
CA LEU A 210 9.54 24.91 5.56
C LEU A 210 10.31 26.15 6.05
N ARG A 211 9.91 26.73 7.18
CA ARG A 211 10.60 27.88 7.79
C ARG A 211 12.04 27.58 8.20
N ALA A 212 12.25 26.38 8.76
CA ALA A 212 13.60 25.93 9.13
C ALA A 212 14.51 25.82 7.90
N ALA A 213 14.03 25.20 6.81
CA ALA A 213 14.77 25.05 5.57
C ALA A 213 15.08 26.41 4.91
N ILE A 214 14.10 27.32 4.88
CA ILE A 214 14.30 28.69 4.37
C ILE A 214 15.40 29.41 5.16
N LYS A 215 15.36 29.30 6.50
CA LYS A 215 16.36 29.91 7.36
C LYS A 215 17.76 29.32 7.17
N ALA A 216 17.83 28.03 6.90
CA ALA A 216 19.10 27.33 6.65
C ALA A 216 19.62 27.53 5.19
N GLY A 217 18.79 28.05 4.28
CA GLY A 217 19.13 28.10 2.85
C GLY A 217 19.19 26.73 2.21
N GLU A 218 18.33 25.80 2.60
CA GLU A 218 18.32 24.41 2.17
C GLU A 218 17.10 24.08 1.32
N ASN A 219 17.22 23.01 0.53
CA ASN A 219 16.08 22.44 -0.21
C ASN A 219 15.08 21.80 0.78
N CYS A 220 13.81 21.96 0.49
CA CYS A 220 12.76 21.33 1.28
C CYS A 220 11.57 20.95 0.41
N THR A 221 11.01 19.76 0.63
CA THR A 221 9.72 19.36 0.06
C THR A 221 8.75 19.05 1.18
N VAL A 222 7.59 19.68 1.13
CA VAL A 222 6.51 19.49 2.10
C VAL A 222 5.17 19.35 1.40
N THR A 223 4.25 18.62 2.02
CA THR A 223 2.86 18.58 1.59
C THR A 223 2.02 19.44 2.53
N LEU A 224 1.34 20.43 1.96
CA LEU A 224 0.54 21.40 2.70
C LEU A 224 -0.90 21.40 2.19
N LEU A 225 -1.86 21.55 3.10
CA LEU A 225 -3.20 21.96 2.71
C LEU A 225 -3.19 23.47 2.52
N ASN A 226 -3.34 23.91 1.28
CA ASN A 226 -3.44 25.29 0.88
C ASN A 226 -4.86 25.64 0.44
N TYR A 227 -5.13 26.93 0.24
CA TYR A 227 -6.44 27.44 -0.15
C TYR A 227 -6.31 28.30 -1.40
N ARG A 228 -7.18 28.03 -2.40
CA ARG A 228 -7.30 28.87 -3.58
C ARG A 228 -7.96 30.19 -3.25
N LYS A 229 -7.96 31.12 -4.19
CA LYS A 229 -8.61 32.43 -4.06
C LYS A 229 -10.10 32.35 -3.71
N ASP A 230 -10.81 31.35 -4.22
CA ASP A 230 -12.22 31.10 -3.92
C ASP A 230 -12.48 30.42 -2.57
N GLY A 231 -11.41 30.14 -1.80
CA GLY A 231 -11.47 29.46 -0.51
C GLY A 231 -11.50 27.94 -0.60
N THR A 232 -11.44 27.32 -1.79
CA THR A 232 -11.38 25.87 -1.92
C THR A 232 -10.04 25.32 -1.48
N PRO A 233 -9.99 24.28 -0.63
CA PRO A 233 -8.74 23.67 -0.22
C PRO A 233 -8.16 22.78 -1.33
N PHE A 234 -6.83 22.74 -1.40
CA PHE A 234 -6.10 21.81 -2.26
C PHE A 234 -4.81 21.34 -1.57
N TRP A 235 -4.42 20.12 -1.85
CA TRP A 235 -3.16 19.56 -1.38
C TRP A 235 -2.04 20.00 -2.29
N ASN A 236 -1.15 20.80 -1.74
CA ASN A 236 0.02 21.34 -2.43
C ASN A 236 1.28 20.59 -2.00
N GLU A 237 1.93 19.90 -2.95
CA GLU A 237 3.29 19.43 -2.79
C GLU A 237 4.22 20.55 -3.20
N LEU A 238 4.80 21.22 -2.17
CA LEU A 238 5.68 22.37 -2.34
C LEU A 238 7.14 21.95 -2.17
N THR A 239 7.92 22.13 -3.23
CA THR A 239 9.39 22.03 -3.16
C THR A 239 9.99 23.41 -3.27
N ILE A 240 10.83 23.79 -2.31
CA ILE A 240 11.62 25.03 -2.35
C ILE A 240 13.10 24.71 -2.58
N SER A 241 13.76 25.54 -3.37
CA SER A 241 15.20 25.44 -3.64
C SER A 241 15.84 26.83 -3.61
N PRO A 242 16.95 27.00 -2.85
CA PRO A 242 17.67 28.27 -2.80
C PRO A 242 18.48 28.51 -4.08
N ILE A 243 18.60 29.78 -4.47
CA ILE A 243 19.46 30.26 -5.54
C ILE A 243 20.52 31.16 -4.93
N TYR A 244 21.78 30.88 -5.24
CA TYR A 244 22.95 31.63 -4.79
C TYR A 244 23.58 32.39 -5.94
N ASP A 245 24.23 33.53 -5.64
CA ASP A 245 25.08 34.25 -6.57
C ASP A 245 26.49 33.64 -6.70
N ASP A 246 27.33 34.21 -7.56
CA ASP A 246 28.71 33.75 -7.77
C ASP A 246 29.61 33.89 -6.53
N HIS A 247 29.17 34.61 -5.51
CA HIS A 247 29.84 34.80 -4.23
C HIS A 247 29.23 33.92 -3.10
N ASN A 248 28.36 32.98 -3.47
CA ASN A 248 27.67 32.08 -2.53
C ASN A 248 26.74 32.82 -1.55
N ASN A 249 26.21 33.99 -1.92
CA ASN A 249 25.16 34.64 -1.15
C ASN A 249 23.80 34.19 -1.63
N LEU A 250 22.91 33.85 -0.70
CA LEU A 250 21.52 33.49 -0.99
C LEU A 250 20.80 34.72 -1.57
N THR A 251 20.26 34.59 -2.77
CA THR A 251 19.56 35.66 -3.46
C THR A 251 18.07 35.43 -3.61
N HIS A 252 17.66 34.23 -3.95
CA HIS A 252 16.26 33.88 -4.23
C HIS A 252 15.93 32.48 -3.76
N PHE A 253 14.62 32.18 -3.70
CA PHE A 253 14.10 30.84 -3.64
C PHE A 253 13.21 30.56 -4.85
N VAL A 254 13.36 29.39 -5.45
CA VAL A 254 12.37 28.83 -6.38
C VAL A 254 11.43 27.93 -5.60
N GLY A 255 10.13 28.16 -5.74
CA GLY A 255 9.09 27.26 -5.26
C GLY A 255 8.43 26.53 -6.43
N ILE A 256 8.35 25.22 -6.35
CA ILE A 256 7.60 24.37 -7.28
C ILE A 256 6.38 23.85 -6.52
N GLN A 257 5.19 24.10 -7.07
CA GLN A 257 3.91 23.76 -6.46
C GLN A 257 3.13 22.81 -7.37
N SER A 258 2.75 21.68 -6.83
CA SER A 258 1.94 20.69 -7.53
C SER A 258 0.64 20.43 -6.77
N ASP A 259 -0.49 20.62 -7.45
CA ASP A 259 -1.78 20.17 -6.90
C ASP A 259 -1.86 18.64 -6.99
N ILE A 260 -1.76 18.00 -5.83
CA ILE A 260 -1.85 16.55 -5.69
C ILE A 260 -3.20 16.09 -5.13
N SER A 261 -4.21 16.97 -5.12
CA SER A 261 -5.52 16.67 -4.53
C SER A 261 -6.18 15.46 -5.17
N ASP A 262 -6.10 15.32 -6.49
CA ASP A 262 -6.70 14.18 -7.19
C ASP A 262 -5.92 12.88 -6.93
N ARG A 263 -4.59 12.96 -6.81
CA ARG A 263 -3.76 11.81 -6.39
C ARG A 263 -4.17 11.33 -4.99
N ILE A 264 -4.28 12.25 -4.02
CA ILE A 264 -4.68 11.91 -2.65
C ILE A 264 -6.09 11.33 -2.60
N LYS A 265 -7.05 11.93 -3.33
CA LYS A 265 -8.42 11.39 -3.42
C LYS A 265 -8.45 9.98 -4.00
N ALA A 266 -7.69 9.74 -5.08
CA ALA A 266 -7.61 8.42 -5.71
C ALA A 266 -6.97 7.38 -4.76
N GLU A 267 -5.89 7.75 -4.06
CA GLU A 267 -5.24 6.89 -3.07
C GLU A 267 -6.20 6.56 -1.89
N GLN A 268 -6.92 7.56 -1.40
CA GLN A 268 -7.91 7.35 -0.34
C GLN A 268 -9.08 6.47 -0.80
N ALA A 269 -9.59 6.69 -2.01
CA ALA A 269 -10.65 5.87 -2.59
C ALA A 269 -10.20 4.42 -2.77
N LEU A 270 -8.99 4.20 -3.29
CA LEU A 270 -8.41 2.86 -3.45
C LEU A 270 -8.23 2.16 -2.10
N ARG A 271 -7.70 2.88 -1.11
CA ARG A 271 -7.54 2.33 0.25
C ARG A 271 -8.89 1.93 0.85
N LEU A 272 -9.90 2.79 0.73
CA LEU A 272 -11.25 2.48 1.23
C LEU A 272 -11.84 1.24 0.54
N GLU A 273 -11.64 1.11 -0.77
CA GLU A 273 -12.11 -0.05 -1.54
C GLU A 273 -11.36 -1.33 -1.13
N GLN A 274 -10.05 -1.23 -0.89
CA GLN A 274 -9.25 -2.35 -0.37
C GLN A 274 -9.73 -2.78 1.02
N GLU A 275 -9.93 -1.84 1.95
CA GLU A 275 -10.43 -2.11 3.29
C GLU A 275 -11.83 -2.75 3.25
N LYS A 276 -12.70 -2.28 2.34
CA LYS A 276 -14.03 -2.85 2.13
C LYS A 276 -13.97 -4.26 1.56
N SER A 277 -13.11 -4.48 0.56
CA SER A 277 -12.89 -5.81 -0.04
C SER A 277 -12.34 -6.80 0.99
N GLU A 278 -11.36 -6.37 1.78
CA GLU A 278 -10.79 -7.21 2.85
C GLU A 278 -11.83 -7.57 3.90
N ARG A 279 -12.64 -6.61 4.34
CA ARG A 279 -13.72 -6.86 5.30
C ARG A 279 -14.74 -7.85 4.76
N LEU A 280 -15.09 -7.77 3.46
CA LEU A 280 -16.00 -8.74 2.84
C LEU A 280 -15.41 -10.14 2.79
N LEU A 281 -14.11 -10.28 2.53
CA LEU A 281 -13.41 -11.58 2.58
C LEU A 281 -13.37 -12.16 3.99
N LEU A 282 -13.12 -11.33 5.01
CA LEU A 282 -13.10 -11.74 6.41
C LEU A 282 -14.48 -12.15 6.95
N ASN A 283 -15.58 -11.73 6.30
CA ASN A 283 -16.92 -12.22 6.60
C ASN A 283 -17.18 -13.64 6.04
N ILE A 284 -16.33 -14.14 5.16
CA ILE A 284 -16.50 -15.44 4.49
C ILE A 284 -15.47 -16.45 4.97
N LEU A 285 -14.24 -15.99 5.24
CA LEU A 285 -13.08 -16.84 5.55
C LEU A 285 -12.37 -16.35 6.81
N PRO A 286 -11.83 -17.25 7.64
CA PRO A 286 -11.00 -16.87 8.78
C PRO A 286 -9.77 -16.09 8.35
N LYS A 287 -9.36 -15.10 9.15
CA LYS A 287 -8.22 -14.23 8.83
C LYS A 287 -6.92 -14.97 8.43
N PRO A 288 -6.47 -16.02 9.15
CA PRO A 288 -5.26 -16.76 8.75
C PRO A 288 -5.39 -17.39 7.36
N ILE A 289 -6.60 -17.78 6.96
CA ILE A 289 -6.88 -18.37 5.65
C ILE A 289 -6.86 -17.28 4.56
N VAL A 290 -7.43 -16.11 4.85
CA VAL A 290 -7.36 -14.95 3.94
C VAL A 290 -5.91 -14.54 3.70
N ASP A 291 -5.08 -14.50 4.76
CA ASP A 291 -3.67 -14.13 4.65
C ASP A 291 -2.88 -15.15 3.83
N GLN A 292 -3.20 -16.45 3.96
CA GLN A 292 -2.60 -17.50 3.14
C GLN A 292 -3.05 -17.42 1.68
N LEU A 293 -4.33 -17.16 1.40
CA LEU A 293 -4.85 -17.01 0.03
C LEU A 293 -4.24 -15.82 -0.71
N LYS A 294 -3.88 -14.76 0.00
CA LYS A 294 -3.16 -13.61 -0.58
C LYS A 294 -1.72 -13.95 -1.02
N GLN A 295 -1.13 -15.00 -0.44
CA GLN A 295 0.28 -15.38 -0.67
C GLN A 295 0.43 -16.57 -1.62
N PHE A 296 -0.58 -17.43 -1.75
CA PHE A 296 -0.52 -18.67 -2.49
C PHE A 296 -1.73 -18.87 -3.41
N GLU A 297 -1.46 -19.07 -4.69
CA GLU A 297 -2.44 -19.57 -5.66
C GLU A 297 -2.48 -21.11 -5.59
N GLY A 298 -3.36 -21.67 -4.76
CA GLY A 298 -3.52 -23.12 -4.66
C GLY A 298 -4.59 -23.53 -3.66
N SER A 299 -4.90 -24.85 -3.60
CA SER A 299 -5.83 -25.38 -2.61
C SER A 299 -5.19 -25.34 -1.21
N LEU A 300 -5.83 -24.67 -0.27
CA LEU A 300 -5.42 -24.64 1.12
C LEU A 300 -6.13 -25.77 1.86
N ALA A 301 -5.37 -26.77 2.30
CA ALA A 301 -5.84 -27.83 3.19
C ALA A 301 -4.79 -28.11 4.26
N GLN A 302 -5.21 -28.12 5.51
CA GLN A 302 -4.36 -28.35 6.67
C GLN A 302 -4.97 -29.41 7.57
N GLN A 303 -4.15 -30.34 8.03
CA GLN A 303 -4.55 -31.37 9.00
C GLN A 303 -4.29 -30.85 10.43
N PHE A 304 -5.30 -31.01 11.28
CA PHE A 304 -5.24 -30.73 12.71
C PHE A 304 -5.42 -32.04 13.45
N THR A 305 -4.44 -32.38 14.28
CA THR A 305 -4.45 -33.64 15.07
C THR A 305 -5.58 -33.68 16.07
N GLU A 306 -5.96 -32.52 16.59
CA GLU A 306 -7.02 -32.36 17.57
C GLU A 306 -7.79 -31.06 17.35
N ALA A 307 -9.08 -31.19 17.17
CA ALA A 307 -10.05 -30.11 17.20
C ALA A 307 -11.34 -30.60 17.84
N THR A 308 -12.09 -29.70 18.45
CA THR A 308 -13.41 -30.04 19.02
C THR A 308 -14.50 -29.43 18.16
N ILE A 309 -15.38 -30.26 17.65
CA ILE A 309 -16.46 -29.92 16.74
C ILE A 309 -17.78 -29.94 17.50
N LEU A 310 -18.61 -28.94 17.24
CA LEU A 310 -19.95 -28.79 17.76
C LEU A 310 -20.97 -28.77 16.63
N PHE A 311 -22.01 -29.56 16.74
CA PHE A 311 -23.26 -29.42 15.98
C PHE A 311 -24.39 -29.09 16.95
N ALA A 312 -25.21 -28.11 16.60
CA ALA A 312 -26.41 -27.75 17.35
C ALA A 312 -27.58 -27.61 16.39
N ASP A 313 -28.71 -28.25 16.71
CA ASP A 313 -29.91 -28.31 15.87
C ASP A 313 -31.14 -27.86 16.65
N ILE A 314 -32.06 -27.13 16.01
CA ILE A 314 -33.27 -26.61 16.63
C ILE A 314 -34.33 -27.69 16.64
N VAL A 315 -34.82 -28.07 17.83
CA VAL A 315 -35.81 -29.11 18.01
C VAL A 315 -37.16 -28.70 17.40
N GLY A 316 -37.74 -29.56 16.58
CA GLY A 316 -39.07 -29.34 15.99
C GLY A 316 -39.14 -28.31 14.89
N PHE A 317 -38.00 -27.87 14.36
CA PHE A 317 -37.93 -26.84 13.34
C PHE A 317 -38.69 -27.19 12.07
N THR A 318 -38.65 -28.44 11.60
CA THR A 318 -39.39 -28.91 10.41
C THR A 318 -40.92 -28.72 10.58
N GLN A 319 -41.44 -28.92 11.76
CA GLN A 319 -42.87 -28.70 12.04
C GLN A 319 -43.19 -27.20 12.08
N LEU A 320 -42.30 -26.42 12.68
CA LEU A 320 -42.42 -24.97 12.76
C LEU A 320 -42.37 -24.33 11.37
N SER A 321 -41.49 -24.78 10.52
CA SER A 321 -41.32 -24.27 9.13
C SER A 321 -42.58 -24.44 8.28
N ALA A 322 -43.43 -25.45 8.61
CA ALA A 322 -44.71 -25.64 7.94
C ALA A 322 -45.80 -24.63 8.44
N GLN A 323 -45.58 -23.95 9.54
CA GLN A 323 -46.56 -23.05 10.18
C GLN A 323 -46.24 -21.55 10.02
N MET A 324 -45.01 -21.20 9.56
CA MET A 324 -44.53 -19.84 9.41
C MET A 324 -44.32 -19.50 7.95
N SER A 325 -44.38 -18.21 7.63
CA SER A 325 -43.96 -17.75 6.30
C SER A 325 -42.45 -17.89 6.14
N PRO A 326 -41.94 -18.10 4.89
CA PRO A 326 -40.51 -18.23 4.66
C PRO A 326 -39.68 -17.04 5.16
N LEU A 327 -40.24 -15.85 5.11
CA LEU A 327 -39.52 -14.63 5.56
C LEU A 327 -39.44 -14.57 7.10
N GLU A 328 -40.52 -14.91 7.82
CA GLU A 328 -40.52 -14.98 9.29
C GLU A 328 -39.55 -16.06 9.77
N LEU A 329 -39.53 -17.21 9.10
CA LEU A 329 -38.62 -18.30 9.40
C LEU A 329 -37.17 -17.90 9.24
N LEU A 330 -36.85 -17.23 8.11
CA LEU A 330 -35.50 -16.73 7.85
C LEU A 330 -35.06 -15.69 8.89
N ASN A 331 -35.95 -14.77 9.28
CA ASN A 331 -35.67 -13.77 10.30
C ASN A 331 -35.44 -14.43 11.68
N LEU A 332 -36.22 -15.44 12.03
CA LEU A 332 -36.04 -16.19 13.27
C LEU A 332 -34.68 -16.90 13.30
N LEU A 333 -34.31 -17.63 12.24
CA LEU A 333 -33.01 -18.30 12.13
C LEU A 333 -31.87 -17.29 12.21
N ASN A 334 -31.98 -16.17 11.47
CA ASN A 334 -30.98 -15.12 11.52
C ASN A 334 -30.77 -14.55 12.92
N ASN A 335 -31.86 -14.33 13.67
CA ASN A 335 -31.78 -13.84 15.04
C ASN A 335 -31.12 -14.87 15.98
N ILE A 336 -31.50 -16.13 15.88
CA ILE A 336 -30.90 -17.21 16.69
C ILE A 336 -29.42 -17.37 16.35
N PHE A 337 -29.08 -17.50 15.08
CA PHE A 337 -27.67 -17.69 14.65
C PHE A 337 -26.80 -16.49 14.92
N SER A 338 -27.35 -15.26 14.86
CA SER A 338 -26.62 -14.06 15.27
C SER A 338 -26.23 -14.06 16.76
N VAL A 339 -27.06 -14.66 17.61
CA VAL A 339 -26.71 -14.85 19.04
C VAL A 339 -25.61 -15.91 19.16
N PHE A 340 -25.70 -17.01 18.41
CA PHE A 340 -24.67 -18.06 18.42
C PHE A 340 -23.34 -17.56 17.83
N ASP A 341 -23.35 -16.72 16.79
CA ASP A 341 -22.17 -16.07 16.23
C ASP A 341 -21.43 -15.21 17.27
N LYS A 342 -22.18 -14.43 18.07
CA LYS A 342 -21.61 -13.66 19.19
C LYS A 342 -21.03 -14.55 20.29
N LEU A 343 -21.64 -15.72 20.56
CA LEU A 343 -21.09 -16.69 21.51
C LEU A 343 -19.81 -17.33 20.95
N ALA A 344 -19.78 -17.65 19.66
CA ALA A 344 -18.57 -18.16 19.00
C ALA A 344 -17.42 -17.16 19.11
N GLU A 345 -17.66 -15.88 18.81
CA GLU A 345 -16.69 -14.80 18.97
C GLU A 345 -16.21 -14.66 20.43
N LYS A 346 -17.14 -14.65 21.41
CA LYS A 346 -16.84 -14.58 22.85
C LYS A 346 -15.89 -15.67 23.31
N HIS A 347 -16.03 -16.88 22.78
CA HIS A 347 -15.27 -18.05 23.17
C HIS A 347 -14.08 -18.36 22.24
N GLY A 348 -13.82 -17.53 21.20
CA GLY A 348 -12.73 -17.75 20.26
C GLY A 348 -12.93 -19.02 19.41
N ILE A 349 -14.16 -19.28 18.99
CA ILE A 349 -14.58 -20.46 18.24
C ILE A 349 -14.87 -20.05 16.80
N GLU A 350 -14.45 -20.87 15.86
CA GLU A 350 -14.72 -20.66 14.44
C GLU A 350 -16.07 -21.25 14.05
N LYS A 351 -16.96 -20.41 13.54
CA LYS A 351 -18.19 -20.85 12.87
C LYS A 351 -17.83 -21.40 11.50
N ILE A 352 -18.24 -22.60 11.20
CA ILE A 352 -17.99 -23.21 9.88
C ILE A 352 -19.12 -22.89 8.90
N LYS A 353 -20.33 -23.30 9.24
CA LYS A 353 -21.52 -23.10 8.40
C LYS A 353 -22.80 -23.38 9.17
N THR A 354 -23.91 -23.03 8.54
CA THR A 354 -25.24 -23.53 8.91
C THR A 354 -25.71 -24.55 7.87
N ILE A 355 -26.40 -25.59 8.32
CA ILE A 355 -26.94 -26.65 7.47
C ILE A 355 -28.43 -26.74 7.79
N GLY A 356 -29.27 -25.97 7.07
CA GLY A 356 -30.66 -25.78 7.41
C GLY A 356 -30.78 -25.05 8.74
N ASP A 357 -31.37 -25.71 9.75
CA ASP A 357 -31.53 -25.27 11.14
C ASP A 357 -30.39 -25.71 12.08
N ALA A 358 -29.42 -26.42 11.55
CA ALA A 358 -28.25 -26.84 12.31
C ALA A 358 -27.11 -25.81 12.21
N TYR A 359 -26.40 -25.56 13.30
CA TYR A 359 -25.25 -24.71 13.45
C TYR A 359 -24.00 -25.56 13.68
N MET A 360 -22.95 -25.36 12.85
CA MET A 360 -21.68 -26.07 12.98
C MET A 360 -20.57 -25.11 13.36
N ALA A 361 -19.83 -25.43 14.41
CA ALA A 361 -18.69 -24.67 14.89
C ALA A 361 -17.55 -25.58 15.34
N VAL A 362 -16.35 -25.02 15.44
CA VAL A 362 -15.14 -25.75 15.82
C VAL A 362 -14.17 -24.87 16.60
N ALA A 363 -13.45 -25.46 17.52
CA ALA A 363 -12.30 -24.83 18.18
C ALA A 363 -11.05 -25.68 17.99
N GLY A 364 -9.87 -25.02 18.03
CA GLY A 364 -8.57 -25.61 17.79
C GLY A 364 -8.06 -25.44 16.35
N LEU A 365 -8.78 -24.66 15.54
CA LEU A 365 -8.39 -24.26 14.19
C LEU A 365 -9.04 -22.92 13.80
N PRO A 366 -8.56 -22.18 12.80
CA PRO A 366 -7.34 -22.43 12.01
C PRO A 366 -6.05 -22.21 12.84
N VAL A 367 -6.17 -21.67 14.05
CA VAL A 367 -5.07 -21.53 15.01
C VAL A 367 -5.24 -22.60 16.10
N ALA A 368 -4.19 -23.39 16.30
CA ALA A 368 -4.20 -24.41 17.35
C ALA A 368 -4.39 -23.77 18.74
N ASN A 369 -5.25 -24.40 19.56
CA ASN A 369 -5.54 -23.95 20.93
C ASN A 369 -5.75 -25.17 21.82
N ASP A 370 -4.94 -25.35 22.83
CA ASP A 370 -5.01 -26.49 23.75
C ASP A 370 -6.31 -26.52 24.59
N HIS A 371 -6.99 -25.38 24.71
CA HIS A 371 -8.27 -25.26 25.43
C HIS A 371 -9.50 -25.37 24.50
N HIS A 372 -9.34 -25.95 23.30
CA HIS A 372 -10.43 -26.06 22.31
C HIS A 372 -11.66 -26.77 22.84
N ALA A 373 -11.49 -27.83 23.62
CA ALA A 373 -12.61 -28.59 24.22
C ALA A 373 -13.38 -27.75 25.26
N GLU A 374 -12.66 -27.02 26.12
CA GLU A 374 -13.27 -26.12 27.11
C GLU A 374 -14.02 -24.98 26.45
N ALA A 375 -13.47 -24.38 25.39
CA ALA A 375 -14.13 -23.30 24.64
C ALA A 375 -15.49 -23.80 24.09
N ILE A 376 -15.50 -24.96 23.44
CA ILE A 376 -16.71 -25.56 22.88
C ILE A 376 -17.73 -25.94 24.00
N ALA A 377 -17.27 -26.50 25.11
CA ALA A 377 -18.15 -26.85 26.24
C ALA A 377 -18.83 -25.59 26.83
N ASN A 378 -18.08 -24.52 27.02
CA ASN A 378 -18.60 -23.24 27.50
C ASN A 378 -19.62 -22.65 26.51
N MET A 379 -19.29 -22.62 25.22
CA MET A 379 -20.24 -22.16 24.21
C MET A 379 -21.50 -22.99 24.18
N ALA A 380 -21.41 -24.30 24.28
CA ALA A 380 -22.57 -25.20 24.27
C ALA A 380 -23.51 -24.93 25.44
N LEU A 381 -22.97 -24.70 26.65
CA LEU A 381 -23.75 -24.33 27.84
C LEU A 381 -24.40 -22.94 27.64
N ASP A 382 -23.65 -21.95 27.16
CA ASP A 382 -24.20 -20.61 26.88
C ASP A 382 -25.29 -20.67 25.78
N MET A 383 -25.13 -21.51 24.74
CA MET A 383 -26.16 -21.73 23.71
C MET A 383 -27.45 -22.30 24.27
N GLN A 384 -27.37 -23.30 25.16
CA GLN A 384 -28.55 -23.86 25.83
C GLN A 384 -29.30 -22.82 26.67
N GLN A 385 -28.59 -21.90 27.29
CA GLN A 385 -29.18 -20.80 28.03
C GLN A 385 -29.75 -19.73 27.07
N ALA A 386 -28.99 -19.34 26.05
CA ALA A 386 -29.37 -18.27 25.14
C ALA A 386 -30.59 -18.61 24.27
N ILE A 387 -30.78 -19.88 23.90
CA ILE A 387 -31.91 -20.28 23.06
C ILE A 387 -33.26 -20.08 23.76
N GLN A 388 -33.30 -20.14 25.10
CA GLN A 388 -34.52 -19.99 25.91
C GLN A 388 -35.16 -18.60 25.78
N GLN A 389 -34.42 -17.58 25.34
CA GLN A 389 -35.01 -16.26 25.10
C GLN A 389 -35.94 -16.22 23.88
N PHE A 390 -35.79 -17.17 22.97
CA PHE A 390 -36.63 -17.32 21.79
C PHE A 390 -37.79 -18.23 22.09
N LYS A 391 -38.98 -17.83 21.64
CA LYS A 391 -40.23 -18.57 21.95
C LYS A 391 -40.90 -19.01 20.66
N THR A 392 -41.47 -20.21 20.71
CA THR A 392 -42.37 -20.74 19.69
C THR A 392 -43.64 -19.90 19.58
N PRO A 393 -44.43 -20.02 18.51
CA PRO A 393 -45.76 -19.38 18.42
C PRO A 393 -46.71 -19.74 19.58
N GLN A 394 -46.46 -20.86 20.23
CA GLN A 394 -47.24 -21.33 21.41
C GLN A 394 -46.74 -20.72 22.73
N GLY A 395 -45.64 -19.92 22.68
CA GLY A 395 -45.07 -19.28 23.87
C GLY A 395 -44.03 -20.12 24.62
N GLU A 396 -43.77 -21.35 24.18
CA GLU A 396 -42.77 -22.24 24.78
C GLU A 396 -41.35 -21.82 24.33
N PRO A 397 -40.33 -21.93 25.20
CA PRO A 397 -38.95 -21.68 24.81
C PRO A 397 -38.47 -22.68 23.74
N PHE A 398 -37.71 -22.22 22.78
CA PHE A 398 -37.00 -23.14 21.85
C PHE A 398 -36.00 -24.01 22.61
N GLN A 399 -35.85 -25.22 22.13
CA GLN A 399 -34.82 -26.15 22.60
C GLN A 399 -33.88 -26.51 21.47
N ILE A 400 -32.62 -26.76 21.79
CA ILE A 400 -31.61 -27.27 20.84
C ILE A 400 -31.05 -28.59 21.34
N ARG A 401 -30.63 -29.42 20.38
CA ARG A 401 -29.80 -30.61 20.64
C ARG A 401 -28.39 -30.23 20.30
N ILE A 402 -27.43 -30.60 21.13
CA ILE A 402 -26.01 -30.32 20.84
C ILE A 402 -25.24 -31.62 20.90
N GLY A 403 -24.42 -31.84 19.86
CA GLY A 403 -23.45 -32.94 19.76
C GLY A 403 -22.05 -32.43 19.67
N ILE A 404 -21.15 -32.99 20.47
CA ILE A 404 -19.74 -32.59 20.53
C ILE A 404 -18.85 -33.81 20.39
N ASN A 405 -17.83 -33.69 19.57
CA ASN A 405 -16.76 -34.68 19.46
C ASN A 405 -15.40 -34.00 19.28
N THR A 406 -14.36 -34.64 19.80
CA THR A 406 -12.96 -34.21 19.69
C THR A 406 -12.20 -35.24 18.87
N GLY A 407 -11.37 -34.79 17.91
CA GLY A 407 -10.55 -35.68 17.12
C GLY A 407 -9.84 -34.98 15.96
N LEU A 408 -9.20 -35.81 15.12
CA LEU A 408 -8.46 -35.38 13.95
C LEU A 408 -9.43 -34.88 12.85
N VAL A 409 -9.10 -33.71 12.25
CA VAL A 409 -9.81 -33.13 11.14
C VAL A 409 -8.84 -32.59 10.09
N VAL A 410 -9.31 -32.47 8.86
CA VAL A 410 -8.69 -31.67 7.80
C VAL A 410 -9.59 -30.47 7.58
N ALA A 411 -9.04 -29.27 7.67
CA ALA A 411 -9.71 -28.04 7.32
C ALA A 411 -9.13 -27.46 6.05
N GLY A 412 -9.96 -26.83 5.22
CA GLY A 412 -9.46 -26.26 3.98
C GLY A 412 -10.50 -25.43 3.23
N VAL A 413 -10.03 -24.79 2.17
CA VAL A 413 -10.87 -24.01 1.26
C VAL A 413 -11.19 -24.85 0.03
N ILE A 414 -12.45 -25.01 -0.27
CA ILE A 414 -12.95 -25.67 -1.47
C ILE A 414 -13.70 -24.68 -2.35
N GLY A 415 -13.58 -24.90 -3.65
CA GLY A 415 -14.27 -24.15 -4.69
C GLY A 415 -13.35 -23.15 -5.42
N ILE A 416 -13.76 -22.79 -6.64
CA ILE A 416 -13.05 -21.81 -7.48
C ILE A 416 -13.81 -20.48 -7.51
N LYS A 417 -15.13 -20.53 -7.60
CA LYS A 417 -15.99 -19.33 -7.69
C LYS A 417 -16.68 -18.94 -6.39
N LYS A 418 -16.96 -19.93 -5.54
CA LYS A 418 -17.56 -19.76 -4.22
C LYS A 418 -16.66 -20.48 -3.23
N PHE A 419 -15.74 -19.78 -2.64
CA PHE A 419 -14.89 -20.32 -1.60
C PHE A 419 -15.73 -20.71 -0.39
N SER A 420 -15.47 -21.91 0.13
CA SER A 420 -16.04 -22.37 1.40
C SER A 420 -14.93 -22.97 2.25
N TYR A 421 -14.71 -22.41 3.42
CA TYR A 421 -13.86 -23.02 4.43
C TYR A 421 -14.66 -24.07 5.15
N ASP A 422 -14.22 -25.31 5.08
CA ASP A 422 -14.98 -26.44 5.63
C ASP A 422 -14.05 -27.47 6.28
N LEU A 423 -14.66 -28.46 6.95
CA LEU A 423 -13.99 -29.51 7.69
C LEU A 423 -14.33 -30.88 7.13
N TRP A 424 -13.31 -31.72 7.04
CA TRP A 424 -13.44 -33.12 6.66
C TRP A 424 -12.75 -34.01 7.69
N GLY A 425 -13.33 -35.19 7.87
CA GLY A 425 -12.78 -36.21 8.75
C GLY A 425 -13.86 -36.97 9.49
N ASP A 426 -13.48 -38.12 10.01
CA ASP A 426 -14.35 -38.97 10.79
C ASP A 426 -14.89 -38.27 12.03
N ALA A 427 -14.05 -37.44 12.67
CA ALA A 427 -14.44 -36.68 13.86
C ALA A 427 -15.64 -35.77 13.62
N VAL A 428 -15.78 -35.20 12.41
CA VAL A 428 -16.91 -34.34 12.01
C VAL A 428 -18.20 -35.16 11.96
N ASN A 429 -18.13 -36.34 11.33
CA ASN A 429 -19.28 -37.25 11.21
C ASN A 429 -19.75 -37.73 12.57
N VAL A 430 -18.84 -38.05 13.48
CA VAL A 430 -19.16 -38.46 14.85
C VAL A 430 -19.84 -37.33 15.59
N ALA A 431 -19.36 -36.07 15.52
CA ALA A 431 -19.99 -34.93 16.15
C ALA A 431 -21.45 -34.73 15.68
N SER A 432 -21.67 -34.80 14.35
CA SER A 432 -23.02 -34.75 13.77
C SER A 432 -23.92 -35.89 14.27
N ARG A 433 -23.36 -37.11 14.48
CA ARG A 433 -24.11 -38.21 15.05
C ARG A 433 -24.44 -38.03 16.53
N MET A 434 -23.57 -37.36 17.30
CA MET A 434 -23.86 -36.99 18.68
C MET A 434 -25.04 -36.02 18.75
N GLU A 435 -25.12 -35.07 17.83
CA GLU A 435 -26.26 -34.17 17.73
C GLU A 435 -27.51 -34.92 17.34
N SER A 436 -27.54 -35.62 16.20
CA SER A 436 -28.76 -36.24 15.63
C SER A 436 -29.36 -37.36 16.51
N SER A 437 -28.54 -38.02 17.32
CA SER A 437 -28.99 -38.96 18.33
C SER A 437 -29.27 -38.32 19.71
N GLY A 438 -29.07 -37.00 19.83
CA GLY A 438 -29.23 -36.23 21.07
C GLY A 438 -30.70 -36.12 21.53
N LEU A 439 -30.89 -35.68 22.76
CA LEU A 439 -32.20 -35.34 23.30
C LEU A 439 -32.40 -33.82 23.37
N PRO A 440 -33.64 -33.33 23.22
CA PRO A 440 -33.94 -31.90 23.39
C PRO A 440 -33.40 -31.32 24.70
N GLY A 441 -32.76 -30.17 24.64
CA GLY A 441 -32.20 -29.49 25.82
C GLY A 441 -30.95 -30.16 26.40
N LYS A 442 -30.34 -31.16 25.71
CA LYS A 442 -29.16 -31.86 26.21
C LYS A 442 -27.94 -31.65 25.28
N ILE A 443 -26.77 -31.70 25.92
CA ILE A 443 -25.47 -31.66 25.24
C ILE A 443 -24.84 -33.04 25.31
N GLN A 444 -24.73 -33.72 24.18
CA GLN A 444 -24.15 -35.05 24.08
C GLN A 444 -22.69 -34.97 23.65
N VAL A 445 -21.83 -35.68 24.34
CA VAL A 445 -20.39 -35.71 24.06
C VAL A 445 -19.86 -37.13 23.98
N THR A 446 -18.83 -37.34 23.20
CA THR A 446 -18.09 -38.60 23.11
C THR A 446 -17.18 -38.80 24.33
N ALA A 447 -16.67 -40.01 24.52
CA ALA A 447 -15.65 -40.32 25.53
C ALA A 447 -14.37 -39.45 25.31
N ALA A 448 -13.93 -39.29 24.09
CA ALA A 448 -12.77 -38.47 23.74
C ALA A 448 -12.90 -37.00 24.22
N THR A 449 -14.07 -36.42 24.04
CA THR A 449 -14.37 -35.05 24.54
C THR A 449 -14.47 -35.04 26.08
N LYS A 450 -15.11 -36.01 26.67
CA LYS A 450 -15.23 -36.13 28.12
C LYS A 450 -13.85 -36.22 28.81
N GLU A 451 -12.95 -37.05 28.30
CA GLU A 451 -11.60 -37.23 28.86
C GLU A 451 -10.82 -35.91 28.97
N ARG A 452 -11.03 -34.98 28.05
CA ARG A 452 -10.39 -33.65 28.07
C ARG A 452 -11.03 -32.66 29.03
N LEU A 453 -12.27 -32.93 29.44
CA LEU A 453 -13.09 -31.99 30.22
C LEU A 453 -13.41 -32.48 31.63
N GLN A 454 -13.11 -33.75 31.95
CA GLN A 454 -13.57 -34.43 33.17
C GLN A 454 -13.17 -33.73 34.48
N ASP A 455 -12.05 -32.98 34.47
CA ASP A 455 -11.55 -32.31 35.68
C ASP A 455 -12.27 -30.97 35.96
N LYS A 456 -13.04 -30.45 35.01
CA LYS A 456 -13.66 -29.12 35.09
C LYS A 456 -15.16 -29.12 34.84
N TYR A 457 -15.71 -30.25 34.37
CA TYR A 457 -17.14 -30.34 34.02
C TYR A 457 -17.81 -31.61 34.59
N VAL A 458 -19.09 -31.50 34.83
CA VAL A 458 -19.92 -32.59 35.32
C VAL A 458 -20.53 -33.35 34.14
N PHE A 459 -20.42 -34.68 34.19
CA PHE A 459 -20.95 -35.58 33.17
C PHE A 459 -21.83 -36.65 33.76
N GLU A 460 -22.92 -36.93 33.05
CA GLU A 460 -23.77 -38.10 33.28
C GLU A 460 -23.56 -39.13 32.16
N LYS A 461 -23.41 -40.40 32.51
CA LYS A 461 -23.26 -41.46 31.50
C LYS A 461 -24.60 -41.68 30.81
N ARG A 462 -24.69 -41.46 29.48
CA ARG A 462 -25.87 -41.82 28.70
C ARG A 462 -25.95 -43.31 28.41
N GLY A 463 -24.83 -43.97 28.19
CA GLY A 463 -24.72 -45.36 27.78
C GLY A 463 -24.22 -45.54 26.36
N ALA A 464 -24.33 -46.73 25.83
CA ALA A 464 -23.92 -47.08 24.48
C ALA A 464 -25.03 -46.70 23.46
N ILE A 465 -24.61 -46.08 22.36
CA ILE A 465 -25.47 -45.88 21.19
C ILE A 465 -24.78 -46.48 19.96
N VAL A 466 -25.57 -46.98 19.03
CA VAL A 466 -25.03 -47.44 17.75
C VAL A 466 -24.80 -46.29 16.82
N VAL A 467 -23.52 -46.01 16.52
CA VAL A 467 -23.11 -44.97 15.56
C VAL A 467 -22.82 -45.65 14.23
N LYS A 468 -23.51 -45.24 13.17
CA LYS A 468 -23.33 -45.81 11.81
C LYS A 468 -21.86 -45.75 11.38
N GLY A 469 -21.27 -46.89 11.07
CA GLY A 469 -19.86 -47.01 10.65
C GLY A 469 -18.85 -47.08 11.79
N LYS A 470 -19.29 -47.02 13.08
CA LYS A 470 -18.42 -47.10 14.27
C LYS A 470 -18.83 -48.19 15.26
N GLY A 471 -20.03 -48.73 15.10
CA GLY A 471 -20.57 -49.67 16.08
C GLY A 471 -21.07 -48.99 17.35
N GLU A 472 -21.04 -49.69 18.47
CA GLU A 472 -21.45 -49.14 19.77
C GLU A 472 -20.37 -48.16 20.32
N MET A 473 -20.84 -46.94 20.68
CA MET A 473 -20.00 -45.94 21.33
C MET A 473 -20.63 -45.48 22.65
N ILE A 474 -19.83 -45.43 23.71
CA ILE A 474 -20.27 -44.89 25.02
C ILE A 474 -20.25 -43.36 24.94
N ASN A 475 -21.36 -42.76 25.33
CA ASN A 475 -21.56 -41.31 25.29
C ASN A 475 -22.03 -40.78 26.65
N TYR A 476 -21.86 -39.48 26.79
CA TYR A 476 -22.15 -38.79 28.05
C TYR A 476 -22.98 -37.52 27.78
N TRP A 477 -23.72 -37.11 28.79
CA TRP A 477 -24.33 -35.79 28.83
C TRP A 477 -23.40 -34.83 29.55
N LEU A 478 -23.07 -33.70 28.95
CA LEU A 478 -22.44 -32.60 29.63
C LEU A 478 -23.52 -31.81 30.36
N VAL A 479 -23.46 -31.79 31.70
CA VAL A 479 -24.47 -31.20 32.57
C VAL A 479 -24.15 -29.75 32.92
N GLY A 480 -22.88 -29.45 33.22
CA GLY A 480 -22.46 -28.13 33.65
C GLY A 480 -20.98 -28.09 34.03
N LYS A 481 -20.54 -26.96 34.55
CA LYS A 481 -19.23 -26.83 35.17
C LYS A 481 -19.23 -27.44 36.57
N GLN A 482 -18.09 -27.98 37.01
CA GLN A 482 -17.88 -28.30 38.41
C GLN A 482 -17.85 -26.99 39.21
N GLU A 483 -18.61 -26.91 40.28
CA GLU A 483 -18.42 -25.87 41.28
C GLU A 483 -17.14 -26.18 42.04
N LEU A 484 -16.19 -25.25 41.99
CA LEU A 484 -14.89 -25.35 42.69
C LEU A 484 -15.10 -25.08 44.18
#